data_853f0797fd04142c2f1de8d035ba93ba
#
_entry.id   853f0797fd04142c2f1de8d035ba93ba
#
_cell.length_a   1.000
_cell.length_b   1.000
_cell.length_c   1.000
_cell.angle_alpha   90.00
_cell.angle_beta   90.00
_cell.angle_gamma   90.00
#
_symmetry.space_group_name_H-M   'P 1'
#
loop_
_entity.id
_entity.type
_entity.pdbx_description
1 polymer ?
#
loop_
_entity_poly.entity_id
_entity_poly.type
_entity_poly.pdbx_seq_one_letter_code
_entity_poly.pdbx_strand_id
1 'polypeptide(L)'
;YGHSMEIGYLPDIFGQNQYLPSIFKGFEIENSVLQRGIYTNELNENLNFIWSSPDGEKIQANNIFLGYGPGKFLASDDKYIKEKLFPMLEKLESLNKDSNNILLPAGGDQVLVRRNFPKIVKELNEKQNKYEFILSNYEEFMKDTWKNESFKNEISGELIACQKSRIHNTIKSQRYDIKKSNYDVENKIL
;
A
#
# COMPACT_ATOMS: atom_id res chain seq x y z
N TYR A 1 24.61 -1.88 -0.78
CA TYR A 1 23.67 -2.73 -1.54
C TYR A 1 23.60 -2.34 -3.03
N GLY A 2 24.23 -1.24 -3.46
CA GLY A 2 24.34 -0.83 -4.86
C GLY A 2 23.23 0.11 -5.35
N HIS A 3 21.98 -0.17 -5.06
CA HIS A 3 20.84 0.71 -5.39
C HIS A 3 19.71 0.60 -4.36
N SER A 4 18.84 1.58 -4.32
CA SER A 4 17.60 1.57 -3.55
C SER A 4 16.47 0.88 -4.34
N MET A 5 15.40 0.51 -3.68
CA MET A 5 14.14 0.12 -4.32
C MET A 5 13.50 1.35 -4.99
N GLU A 6 13.00 1.18 -6.20
CA GLU A 6 12.38 2.25 -7.00
C GLU A 6 10.88 2.44 -6.69
N ILE A 7 10.48 2.14 -5.45
CA ILE A 7 9.11 2.25 -4.97
C ILE A 7 9.06 3.08 -3.69
N GLY A 8 8.23 4.11 -3.67
CA GLY A 8 7.82 4.82 -2.47
C GLY A 8 6.88 3.96 -1.63
N TYR A 9 7.43 3.13 -0.73
CA TYR A 9 6.65 2.18 0.06
C TYR A 9 6.20 2.77 1.38
N LEU A 10 4.89 3.00 1.52
CA LEU A 10 4.25 3.67 2.65
C LEU A 10 3.15 2.80 3.27
N PRO A 11 3.51 1.65 3.87
CA PRO A 11 2.53 0.65 4.32
C PRO A 11 1.78 1.07 5.58
N ASP A 12 2.41 1.86 6.45
CA ASP A 12 1.88 2.15 7.79
C ASP A 12 2.14 3.58 8.29
N ILE A 13 2.30 4.51 7.37
CA ILE A 13 2.43 5.94 7.69
C ILE A 13 1.05 6.51 8.03
N PHE A 14 0.95 7.26 9.14
CA PHE A 14 -0.31 7.81 9.65
C PHE A 14 -0.68 9.15 9.00
N GLY A 15 -0.81 9.15 7.71
CA GLY A 15 -1.07 10.28 6.85
C GLY A 15 0.10 10.58 5.91
N GLN A 16 -0.21 11.13 4.75
CA GLN A 16 0.76 11.41 3.70
C GLN A 16 0.78 12.91 3.43
N ASN A 17 1.97 13.51 3.43
CA ASN A 17 2.16 14.90 3.05
C ASN A 17 1.84 15.09 1.56
N GLN A 18 1.19 16.21 1.23
CA GLN A 18 0.78 16.54 -0.14
C GLN A 18 1.94 16.69 -1.14
N TYR A 19 3.17 16.91 -0.67
CA TYR A 19 4.37 17.03 -1.51
C TYR A 19 5.18 15.73 -1.63
N LEU A 20 4.67 14.59 -1.12
CA LEU A 20 5.39 13.31 -1.27
C LEU A 20 5.63 12.92 -2.73
N PRO A 21 4.70 13.12 -3.69
CA PRO A 21 5.00 12.88 -5.10
C PRO A 21 6.21 13.68 -5.61
N SER A 22 6.29 14.97 -5.30
CA SER A 22 7.45 15.81 -5.68
C SER A 22 8.75 15.34 -5.02
N ILE A 23 8.68 14.92 -3.75
CA ILE A 23 9.85 14.38 -3.05
C ILE A 23 10.32 13.09 -3.74
N PHE A 24 9.40 12.17 -4.05
CA PHE A 24 9.73 10.93 -4.75
C PHE A 24 10.34 11.20 -6.13
N LYS A 25 9.75 12.11 -6.91
CA LYS A 25 10.31 12.53 -8.21
C LYS A 25 11.72 13.09 -8.08
N GLY A 26 12.00 13.86 -7.03
CA GLY A 26 13.34 14.37 -6.74
C GLY A 26 14.39 13.28 -6.47
N PHE A 27 13.95 12.05 -6.14
CA PHE A 27 14.79 10.86 -6.00
C PHE A 27 14.61 9.85 -7.14
N GLU A 28 14.03 10.28 -8.27
CA GLU A 28 13.77 9.44 -9.45
C GLU A 28 12.81 8.25 -9.18
N ILE A 29 11.97 8.36 -8.13
CA ILE A 29 10.96 7.35 -7.78
C ILE A 29 9.64 7.73 -8.45
N GLU A 30 9.22 6.92 -9.41
CA GLU A 30 8.01 7.14 -10.23
C GLU A 30 6.78 6.39 -9.68
N ASN A 31 6.96 5.47 -8.75
CA ASN A 31 5.93 4.56 -8.27
C ASN A 31 5.80 4.60 -6.75
N SER A 32 4.56 4.48 -6.24
CA SER A 32 4.31 4.35 -4.81
C SER A 32 3.30 3.27 -4.50
N VAL A 33 3.50 2.58 -3.39
CA VAL A 33 2.54 1.64 -2.79
C VAL A 33 2.23 2.11 -1.38
N LEU A 34 0.96 2.45 -1.13
CA LEU A 34 0.52 3.04 0.14
C LEU A 34 -0.78 2.44 0.66
N GLN A 35 -1.00 2.54 1.97
CA GLN A 35 -2.19 1.99 2.60
C GLN A 35 -3.16 3.06 3.08
N ARG A 36 -2.71 3.95 3.95
CA ARG A 36 -3.56 4.84 4.75
C ARG A 36 -3.81 6.18 4.08
N GLY A 37 -4.88 6.84 4.50
CA GLY A 37 -5.10 8.25 4.23
C GLY A 37 -6.04 8.56 3.06
N ILE A 38 -6.64 7.55 2.42
CA ILE A 38 -7.55 7.73 1.28
C ILE A 38 -8.95 7.23 1.66
N TYR A 39 -9.99 8.00 1.33
CA TYR A 39 -11.37 7.54 1.42
C TYR A 39 -11.68 6.55 0.29
N THR A 40 -12.51 5.54 0.58
CA THR A 40 -12.84 4.50 -0.39
C THR A 40 -13.51 5.07 -1.65
N ASN A 41 -14.30 6.10 -1.54
CA ASN A 41 -14.94 6.78 -2.68
C ASN A 41 -13.93 7.56 -3.54
N GLU A 42 -12.81 8.02 -2.99
CA GLU A 42 -11.75 8.70 -3.76
C GLU A 42 -11.01 7.72 -4.67
N LEU A 43 -10.96 6.44 -4.30
CA LEU A 43 -10.39 5.39 -5.14
C LEU A 43 -11.21 5.15 -6.42
N ASN A 44 -12.47 5.57 -6.43
CA ASN A 44 -13.34 5.44 -7.60
C ASN A 44 -13.33 4.03 -8.22
N GLU A 45 -13.47 3.02 -7.36
CA GLU A 45 -13.43 1.60 -7.72
C GLU A 45 -12.12 1.15 -8.42
N ASN A 46 -11.02 1.89 -8.21
CA ASN A 46 -9.70 1.56 -8.74
C ASN A 46 -8.61 1.74 -7.68
N LEU A 47 -7.87 0.66 -7.40
CA LEU A 47 -6.76 0.69 -6.47
C LEU A 47 -5.51 1.36 -7.06
N ASN A 48 -5.47 1.53 -8.38
CA ASN A 48 -4.39 2.20 -9.09
C ASN A 48 -4.83 3.62 -9.47
N PHE A 49 -4.00 4.61 -9.19
CA PHE A 49 -4.32 6.02 -9.44
C PHE A 49 -3.05 6.84 -9.66
N ILE A 50 -3.22 8.03 -10.24
CA ILE A 50 -2.17 9.04 -10.29
C ILE A 50 -2.19 9.81 -8.97
N TRP A 51 -1.05 9.87 -8.29
CA TRP A 51 -0.90 10.71 -7.10
C TRP A 51 -0.15 11.98 -7.45
N SER A 52 -0.78 13.14 -7.23
CA SER A 52 -0.27 14.44 -7.64
C SER A 52 0.02 15.36 -6.45
N SER A 53 1.05 16.16 -6.61
CA SER A 53 1.45 17.24 -5.71
C SER A 53 0.92 18.60 -6.16
N PRO A 54 0.84 19.62 -5.27
CA PRO A 54 0.37 20.96 -5.61
C PRO A 54 1.22 21.69 -6.66
N ASP A 55 2.49 21.34 -6.80
CA ASP A 55 3.43 21.85 -7.81
C ASP A 55 3.32 21.17 -9.18
N GLY A 56 2.40 20.21 -9.33
CA GLY A 56 2.10 19.54 -10.58
C GLY A 56 2.87 18.24 -10.82
N GLU A 57 3.80 17.86 -9.92
CA GLU A 57 4.48 16.56 -10.04
C GLU A 57 3.52 15.41 -9.79
N LYS A 58 3.70 14.32 -10.56
CA LYS A 58 2.81 13.16 -10.55
C LYS A 58 3.60 11.86 -10.53
N ILE A 59 3.10 10.90 -9.76
CA ILE A 59 3.62 9.53 -9.73
C ILE A 59 2.48 8.51 -9.87
N GLN A 60 2.82 7.31 -10.26
CA GLN A 60 1.91 6.17 -10.29
C GLN A 60 1.76 5.60 -8.87
N ALA A 61 0.55 5.28 -8.45
CA ALA A 61 0.32 4.77 -7.11
C ALA A 61 -0.62 3.58 -7.09
N ASN A 62 -0.44 2.69 -6.12
CA ASN A 62 -1.36 1.61 -5.79
C ASN A 62 -1.73 1.66 -4.31
N ASN A 63 -3.02 1.55 -4.00
CA ASN A 63 -3.50 1.43 -2.63
C ASN A 63 -3.61 -0.03 -2.22
N ILE A 64 -2.80 -0.47 -1.27
CA ILE A 64 -2.92 -1.79 -0.64
C ILE A 64 -4.09 -1.80 0.34
N PHE A 65 -5.31 -1.82 -0.20
CA PHE A 65 -6.57 -1.61 0.52
C PHE A 65 -6.76 -2.49 1.75
N LEU A 66 -6.29 -3.73 1.74
CA LEU A 66 -6.34 -4.66 2.87
C LEU A 66 -5.08 -4.61 3.76
N GLY A 67 -4.17 -3.68 3.49
CA GLY A 67 -2.91 -3.52 4.19
C GLY A 67 -1.79 -4.41 3.64
N TYR A 68 -0.67 -4.41 4.35
CA TYR A 68 0.57 -5.06 3.92
C TYR A 68 0.70 -6.54 4.35
N GLY A 69 -0.37 -7.14 4.88
CA GLY A 69 -0.33 -8.50 5.40
C GLY A 69 -1.41 -9.49 4.97
N PRO A 70 -2.32 -9.20 4.03
CA PRO A 70 -3.43 -10.11 3.73
C PRO A 70 -2.97 -11.48 3.23
N GLY A 71 -1.87 -11.56 2.50
CA GLY A 71 -1.28 -12.80 2.00
C GLY A 71 -0.40 -13.58 2.98
N LYS A 72 -0.08 -13.01 4.17
CA LYS A 72 0.86 -13.65 5.11
C LYS A 72 0.47 -15.06 5.55
N PHE A 73 -0.82 -15.36 5.59
CA PHE A 73 -1.36 -16.66 5.97
C PHE A 73 -1.93 -17.46 4.79
N LEU A 74 -1.52 -17.12 3.57
CA LEU A 74 -1.97 -17.80 2.36
C LEU A 74 -1.84 -19.33 2.53
N ALA A 75 -2.90 -20.07 2.17
CA ALA A 75 -2.97 -21.50 2.27
C ALA A 75 -3.70 -22.09 1.05
N SER A 76 -3.47 -23.36 0.77
CA SER A 76 -3.99 -24.06 -0.39
C SER A 76 -5.06 -25.12 -0.06
N ASP A 77 -5.54 -25.17 1.19
CA ASP A 77 -6.65 -26.03 1.55
C ASP A 77 -7.99 -25.46 1.07
N ASP A 78 -8.93 -26.33 0.71
CA ASP A 78 -10.18 -25.95 0.06
C ASP A 78 -11.07 -25.06 0.95
N LYS A 79 -10.99 -25.26 2.26
CA LYS A 79 -11.73 -24.45 3.23
C LYS A 79 -11.23 -23.01 3.23
N TYR A 80 -9.89 -22.83 3.31
CA TYR A 80 -9.29 -21.50 3.26
C TYR A 80 -9.60 -20.80 1.93
N ILE A 81 -9.47 -21.51 0.81
CA ILE A 81 -9.74 -20.95 -0.53
C ILE A 81 -11.18 -20.42 -0.58
N LYS A 82 -12.17 -21.23 -0.17
CA LYS A 82 -13.58 -20.87 -0.24
C LYS A 82 -14.00 -19.79 0.77
N GLU A 83 -13.56 -19.91 2.01
CA GLU A 83 -14.07 -19.08 3.11
C GLU A 83 -13.26 -17.81 3.36
N LYS A 84 -12.02 -17.74 2.88
CA LYS A 84 -11.11 -16.60 3.14
C LYS A 84 -10.54 -15.99 1.86
N LEU A 85 -9.90 -16.80 1.02
CA LEU A 85 -9.15 -16.30 -0.12
C LEU A 85 -10.08 -15.69 -1.17
N PHE A 86 -11.07 -16.42 -1.64
CA PHE A 86 -11.98 -15.91 -2.67
C PHE A 86 -12.77 -14.68 -2.23
N PRO A 87 -13.42 -14.63 -1.05
CA PRO A 87 -14.09 -13.41 -0.60
C PRO A 87 -13.14 -12.20 -0.49
N MET A 88 -11.89 -12.43 -0.12
CA MET A 88 -10.87 -11.38 -0.05
C MET A 88 -10.51 -10.87 -1.46
N LEU A 89 -10.26 -11.77 -2.41
CA LEU A 89 -9.92 -11.40 -3.79
C LEU A 89 -11.11 -10.74 -4.49
N GLU A 90 -12.32 -11.25 -4.34
CA GLU A 90 -13.54 -10.65 -4.87
C GLU A 90 -13.77 -9.23 -4.34
N LYS A 91 -13.44 -8.99 -3.06
CA LYS A 91 -13.47 -7.64 -2.50
C LYS A 91 -12.44 -6.73 -3.16
N LEU A 92 -11.22 -7.18 -3.38
CA LEU A 92 -10.19 -6.40 -4.07
C LEU A 92 -10.56 -6.17 -5.54
N GLU A 93 -11.07 -7.18 -6.24
CA GLU A 93 -11.56 -7.10 -7.62
C GLU A 93 -12.67 -6.05 -7.76
N SER A 94 -13.61 -5.99 -6.80
CA SER A 94 -14.68 -5.00 -6.79
C SER A 94 -14.19 -3.55 -6.65
N LEU A 95 -12.97 -3.35 -6.19
CA LEU A 95 -12.30 -2.07 -6.01
C LEU A 95 -11.17 -1.84 -7.04
N ASN A 96 -11.06 -2.70 -8.04
CA ASN A 96 -9.97 -2.64 -9.02
C ASN A 96 -10.47 -2.94 -10.43
N LYS A 97 -11.58 -2.27 -10.82
CA LYS A 97 -12.31 -2.57 -12.05
C LYS A 97 -11.55 -2.27 -13.33
N ASP A 98 -10.59 -1.36 -13.28
CA ASP A 98 -9.80 -0.95 -14.44
C ASP A 98 -8.51 -1.77 -14.60
N SER A 99 -8.28 -2.79 -13.78
CA SER A 99 -7.11 -3.66 -13.87
C SER A 99 -7.41 -5.11 -13.56
N ASN A 100 -6.78 -6.01 -14.30
CA ASN A 100 -6.81 -7.45 -14.01
C ASN A 100 -5.76 -7.87 -12.97
N ASN A 101 -4.82 -6.99 -12.62
CA ASN A 101 -3.76 -7.26 -11.67
C ASN A 101 -4.17 -6.86 -10.25
N ILE A 102 -4.15 -7.80 -9.32
CA ILE A 102 -4.45 -7.58 -7.91
C ILE A 102 -3.20 -7.82 -7.08
N LEU A 103 -2.79 -6.81 -6.31
CA LEU A 103 -1.67 -6.93 -5.37
C LEU A 103 -2.13 -7.55 -4.05
N LEU A 104 -1.51 -8.65 -3.66
CA LEU A 104 -1.76 -9.32 -2.40
C LEU A 104 -0.47 -9.36 -1.55
N PRO A 105 -0.17 -8.33 -0.77
CA PRO A 105 1.02 -8.30 0.06
C PRO A 105 1.07 -9.46 1.06
N ALA A 106 2.21 -10.11 1.19
CA ALA A 106 2.41 -11.28 2.03
C ALA A 106 3.40 -11.03 3.20
N GLY A 107 3.56 -9.79 3.58
CA GLY A 107 4.43 -9.34 4.68
C GLY A 107 3.67 -9.04 5.99
N GLY A 108 4.25 -8.18 6.78
CA GLY A 108 3.68 -7.67 8.04
C GLY A 108 4.74 -7.50 9.12
N ASP A 109 4.36 -6.85 10.22
CA ASP A 109 5.22 -6.68 11.38
C ASP A 109 5.54 -8.04 12.00
N GLN A 110 6.82 -8.27 12.29
CA GLN A 110 7.30 -9.47 12.97
C GLN A 110 6.92 -10.79 12.28
N VAL A 111 6.74 -10.77 10.96
CA VAL A 111 6.42 -11.94 10.16
C VAL A 111 7.68 -12.56 9.58
N LEU A 112 7.91 -13.84 9.91
CA LEU A 112 9.01 -14.59 9.32
C LEU A 112 8.68 -15.03 7.89
N VAL A 113 9.72 -15.11 7.04
CA VAL A 113 9.60 -15.63 5.69
C VAL A 113 9.12 -17.08 5.72
N ARG A 114 8.06 -17.37 5.00
CA ARG A 114 7.50 -18.73 4.87
C ARG A 114 8.19 -19.49 3.76
N ARG A 115 9.06 -20.45 4.11
CA ARG A 115 9.83 -21.25 3.15
C ARG A 115 8.99 -22.05 2.17
N ASN A 116 7.76 -22.44 2.57
CA ASN A 116 6.82 -23.19 1.74
C ASN A 116 5.90 -22.30 0.88
N PHE A 117 6.08 -20.98 0.87
CA PHE A 117 5.22 -20.05 0.15
C PHE A 117 5.16 -20.34 -1.37
N PRO A 118 6.29 -20.60 -2.07
CA PRO A 118 6.25 -20.98 -3.49
C PRO A 118 5.45 -22.25 -3.77
N LYS A 119 5.53 -23.24 -2.88
CA LYS A 119 4.73 -24.47 -2.98
C LYS A 119 3.23 -24.19 -2.86
N ILE A 120 2.83 -23.33 -1.91
CA ILE A 120 1.42 -22.93 -1.74
C ILE A 120 0.88 -22.24 -2.98
N VAL A 121 1.66 -21.33 -3.57
CA VAL A 121 1.28 -20.62 -4.81
C VAL A 121 1.07 -21.60 -5.96
N LYS A 122 1.97 -22.59 -6.13
CA LYS A 122 1.81 -23.64 -7.13
C LYS A 122 0.55 -24.47 -6.90
N GLU A 123 0.31 -24.92 -5.67
CA GLU A 123 -0.87 -25.70 -5.30
C GLU A 123 -2.19 -24.92 -5.53
N LEU A 124 -2.20 -23.60 -5.28
CA LEU A 124 -3.35 -22.75 -5.58
C LEU A 124 -3.66 -22.71 -7.08
N ASN A 125 -2.64 -22.55 -7.93
CA ASN A 125 -2.80 -22.55 -9.38
C ASN A 125 -3.24 -23.92 -9.94
N GLU A 126 -2.89 -25.01 -9.26
CA GLU A 126 -3.35 -26.37 -9.63
C GLU A 126 -4.80 -26.64 -9.20
N LYS A 127 -5.25 -26.06 -8.10
CA LYS A 127 -6.56 -26.34 -7.50
C LYS A 127 -7.71 -25.49 -8.01
N GLN A 128 -7.44 -24.34 -8.56
CA GLN A 128 -8.44 -23.41 -9.06
C GLN A 128 -7.94 -22.69 -10.33
N ASN A 129 -8.86 -22.18 -11.14
CA ASN A 129 -8.58 -21.51 -12.42
C ASN A 129 -9.22 -20.13 -12.52
N LYS A 130 -9.79 -19.61 -11.43
CA LYS A 130 -10.39 -18.27 -11.40
C LYS A 130 -9.32 -17.17 -11.37
N TYR A 131 -8.23 -17.42 -10.66
CA TYR A 131 -7.11 -16.49 -10.52
C TYR A 131 -5.79 -17.19 -10.83
N GLU A 132 -4.87 -16.48 -11.44
CA GLU A 132 -3.47 -16.89 -11.57
C GLU A 132 -2.64 -16.22 -10.46
N PHE A 133 -1.97 -17.01 -9.64
CA PHE A 133 -1.12 -16.54 -8.56
C PHE A 133 0.34 -16.50 -9.03
N ILE A 134 0.94 -15.32 -8.98
CA ILE A 134 2.32 -15.08 -9.40
C ILE A 134 3.10 -14.57 -8.20
N LEU A 135 4.28 -15.16 -7.93
CA LEU A 135 5.24 -14.58 -6.99
C LEU A 135 5.93 -13.40 -7.65
N SER A 136 5.81 -12.24 -7.04
CA SER A 136 6.32 -10.99 -7.57
C SER A 136 6.82 -10.08 -6.44
N ASN A 137 7.30 -8.92 -6.80
CA ASN A 137 7.64 -7.81 -5.91
C ASN A 137 6.88 -6.55 -6.34
N TYR A 138 6.98 -5.48 -5.57
CA TYR A 138 6.24 -4.23 -5.85
C TYR A 138 6.66 -3.59 -7.17
N GLU A 139 7.93 -3.64 -7.54
CA GLU A 139 8.45 -3.04 -8.78
C GLU A 139 7.89 -3.76 -10.01
N GLU A 140 7.96 -5.09 -10.02
CA GLU A 140 7.37 -5.91 -11.08
C GLU A 140 5.86 -5.72 -11.18
N PHE A 141 5.15 -5.74 -10.04
CA PHE A 141 3.70 -5.50 -10.03
C PHE A 141 3.34 -4.14 -10.63
N MET A 142 4.00 -3.06 -10.20
CA MET A 142 3.74 -1.72 -10.72
C MET A 142 4.06 -1.64 -12.22
N LYS A 143 5.21 -2.15 -12.65
CA LYS A 143 5.62 -2.18 -14.04
C LYS A 143 4.60 -2.94 -14.92
N ASP A 144 4.17 -4.12 -14.50
CA ASP A 144 3.26 -4.94 -15.29
C ASP A 144 1.85 -4.34 -15.33
N THR A 145 1.39 -3.78 -14.23
CA THR A 145 0.08 -3.15 -14.12
C THR A 145 -0.01 -1.87 -14.96
N TRP A 146 1.01 -1.02 -14.92
CA TRP A 146 1.00 0.28 -15.60
C TRP A 146 1.52 0.23 -17.05
N LYS A 147 2.08 -0.89 -17.50
CA LYS A 147 2.60 -1.04 -18.87
C LYS A 147 1.51 -0.97 -19.94
N ASN A 148 0.36 -1.59 -19.69
CA ASN A 148 -0.70 -1.78 -20.66
C ASN A 148 -2.00 -1.06 -20.29
N GLU A 149 -2.05 -0.43 -19.12
CA GLU A 149 -3.23 0.20 -18.57
C GLU A 149 -2.93 1.67 -18.27
N SER A 150 -3.90 2.54 -18.52
CA SER A 150 -3.83 3.96 -18.16
C SER A 150 -4.95 4.29 -17.19
N PHE A 151 -4.59 4.52 -15.93
CA PHE A 151 -5.55 4.88 -14.90
C PHE A 151 -5.81 6.39 -14.95
N LYS A 152 -7.09 6.77 -14.93
CA LYS A 152 -7.53 8.17 -15.03
C LYS A 152 -7.80 8.80 -13.67
N ASN A 153 -7.96 7.97 -12.63
CA ASN A 153 -8.22 8.49 -11.30
C ASN A 153 -6.98 9.24 -10.79
N GLU A 154 -7.17 10.47 -10.34
CA GLU A 154 -6.11 11.30 -9.79
C GLU A 154 -6.49 11.74 -8.38
N ILE A 155 -5.60 11.51 -7.44
CA ILE A 155 -5.76 11.88 -6.03
C ILE A 155 -4.65 12.87 -5.66
N SER A 156 -5.02 13.96 -4.98
CA SER A 156 -4.10 15.02 -4.60
C SER A 156 -4.36 15.50 -3.17
N GLY A 157 -3.47 16.31 -2.64
CA GLY A 157 -3.57 16.88 -1.30
C GLY A 157 -2.99 15.98 -0.19
N GLU A 158 -3.24 16.37 1.05
CA GLU A 158 -2.87 15.55 2.22
C GLU A 158 -3.75 14.31 2.29
N LEU A 159 -3.14 13.13 2.34
CA LEU A 159 -3.89 11.88 2.50
C LEU A 159 -4.03 11.56 3.99
N ILE A 160 -5.09 12.04 4.60
CA ILE A 160 -5.35 11.93 6.04
C ILE A 160 -6.72 11.34 6.38
N ALA A 161 -7.38 10.71 5.41
CA ALA A 161 -8.66 10.05 5.62
C ALA A 161 -8.55 8.92 6.65
N CYS A 162 -9.41 8.96 7.66
CA CYS A 162 -9.46 8.00 8.77
C CYS A 162 -10.67 7.08 8.66
N GLN A 163 -10.97 6.60 7.47
CA GLN A 163 -12.16 5.78 7.23
C GLN A 163 -11.92 4.30 7.53
N LYS A 164 -10.89 3.72 6.93
CA LYS A 164 -10.61 2.29 7.03
C LYS A 164 -9.45 1.97 7.97
N SER A 165 -8.41 2.76 7.90
CA SER A 165 -7.24 2.64 8.77
C SER A 165 -7.13 3.88 9.63
N ARG A 166 -6.85 3.70 10.91
CA ARG A 166 -6.70 4.83 11.83
C ARG A 166 -5.55 5.73 11.37
N ILE A 167 -5.83 7.02 11.31
CA ILE A 167 -4.84 8.08 11.27
C ILE A 167 -4.80 8.70 12.64
N HIS A 168 -3.72 8.52 13.36
CA HIS A 168 -3.56 9.08 14.70
C HIS A 168 -3.14 10.55 14.60
N ASN A 169 -4.10 11.44 14.39
CA ASN A 169 -3.84 12.88 14.25
C ASN A 169 -3.10 13.48 15.47
N THR A 170 -3.20 12.84 16.61
CA THR A 170 -2.54 13.28 17.85
C THR A 170 -1.04 13.02 17.90
N ILE A 171 -0.50 12.18 17.03
CA ILE A 171 0.94 11.87 16.97
C ILE A 171 1.72 12.77 16.00
N LYS A 172 1.08 13.76 15.42
CA LYS A 172 1.75 14.75 14.58
C LYS A 172 2.86 15.45 15.37
N SER A 173 4.02 15.63 14.75
CA SER A 173 5.19 16.31 15.37
C SER A 173 5.02 17.81 15.55
N GLN A 174 3.83 18.34 15.31
CA GLN A 174 3.46 19.73 15.50
C GLN A 174 3.48 20.07 16.99
N ARG A 175 3.48 21.35 17.30
CA ARG A 175 3.58 21.91 18.65
C ARG A 175 4.96 21.66 19.28
N TYR A 176 5.99 21.95 18.48
CA TYR A 176 7.38 21.97 18.97
C TYR A 176 7.56 22.89 20.19
N ASP A 177 6.81 23.98 20.22
CA ASP A 177 6.74 24.92 21.34
C ASP A 177 6.44 24.21 22.68
N ILE A 178 5.41 23.35 22.70
CA ILE A 178 5.05 22.57 23.91
C ILE A 178 6.13 21.55 24.24
N LYS A 179 6.59 20.81 23.25
CA LYS A 179 7.61 19.76 23.44
C LYS A 179 8.92 20.33 23.97
N LYS A 180 9.35 21.48 23.42
CA LYS A 180 10.54 22.18 23.90
C LYS A 180 10.36 22.69 25.33
N SER A 181 9.23 23.31 25.63
CA SER A 181 8.94 23.78 26.99
C SER A 181 8.94 22.65 28.01
N ASN A 182 8.35 21.50 27.65
CA ASN A 182 8.37 20.31 28.51
C ASN A 182 9.81 19.83 28.78
N TYR A 183 10.60 19.71 27.72
CA TYR A 183 12.02 19.33 27.84
C TYR A 183 12.82 20.31 28.70
N ASP A 184 12.61 21.62 28.51
CA ASP A 184 13.30 22.67 29.28
C ASP A 184 12.91 22.62 30.76
N VAL A 185 11.65 22.27 31.08
CA VAL A 185 11.17 22.08 32.45
C VAL A 185 11.77 20.81 33.09
N GLU A 186 11.74 19.69 32.38
CA GLU A 186 12.35 18.44 32.85
C GLU A 186 13.82 18.64 33.22
N ASN A 187 14.60 19.29 32.39
CA ASN A 187 16.02 19.56 32.65
C ASN A 187 16.28 20.57 33.76
N LYS A 188 15.27 21.33 34.22
CA LYS A 188 15.41 22.25 35.36
C LYS A 188 15.00 21.61 36.66
N ILE A 189 14.25 20.54 36.65
CA ILE A 189 13.78 19.82 37.83
C ILE A 189 14.79 18.74 38.23
N LEU A 190 15.54 18.19 37.30
CA LEU A 190 16.65 17.25 37.50
C LEU A 190 17.93 17.97 37.91
#